data_b982e30051b0c365400f0db290684984
#
_entry.id   b982e30051b0c365400f0db290684984
#
_cell.length_a   1.000
_cell.length_b   1.000
_cell.length_c   1.000
_cell.angle_alpha   90.00
_cell.angle_beta   90.00
_cell.angle_gamma   90.00
#
_symmetry.space_group_name_H-M   'P 1'
#
loop_
_entity.id
_entity.type
_entity.pdbx_description
1 polymer ?
#
loop_
_entity_poly.entity_id
_entity_poly.type
_entity_poly.pdbx_seq_one_letter_code
_entity_poly.pdbx_strand_id
1 'polypeptide(L)'
;MSLDSPWSNYKIREAPSDGARTLLLLGSSQLNTCFLYSRSILIKMLALVLAAIAGIAAAQQVGTQQSETHPKLTWKKCSSGGSCSTVNGEVTIDANWRWLHTTSGTTNCYDGNKWTTACTSSTDCANKCALEGAEYSKTYGASTSGDSLSLKFLTKHDYGTNIGSRFYLMNGASKYQMFTLMNNEFTFDVDLSTVECGLNAALYFVAMDEDGGTGKYSTNKAGAKYGTGYCDAQCARDLKFVGGKANFDGWEPSTNDQNAGVGPYGGCCAEIDIWESNSHSFAFTPHPCQNNAYHVCERENCGGTYSDDRFAGDCDANGCDYNPYRMGNTEFYGKGKTLDTSKKFTVVTQFKQNAYTQFFVQNGKKITIPGPAFDGMPTSSTITPEYCEAQFRVLGDYDRFNEIGGMSSVNQALSKPMVLVMSIWDDHYANMLWLDSSYPPEKAGTPGGDRGDCAQDSGVPSDVESQFPNAKVVWSNIRFGPIGSTVKV
;
A
#
# COMPACT_ATOMS: atom_id res chain seq x y z
N MET A 1 36.76 -31.58 0.26
CA MET A 1 36.24 -32.63 1.13
C MET A 1 34.76 -32.75 0.81
N SER A 2 34.46 -33.85 0.17
CA SER A 2 33.12 -34.28 -0.22
C SER A 2 32.36 -34.81 1.00
N LEU A 3 31.07 -34.58 1.11
CA LEU A 3 30.13 -35.50 1.77
C LEU A 3 28.74 -35.41 1.16
N ASP A 4 28.35 -36.54 0.74
CA ASP A 4 27.25 -37.08 0.03
C ASP A 4 25.86 -36.79 0.59
N SER A 5 24.92 -36.70 -0.33
CA SER A 5 23.47 -36.82 -0.16
C SER A 5 23.02 -38.28 -0.06
N PRO A 6 21.98 -38.62 0.71
CA PRO A 6 21.21 -39.81 0.42
C PRO A 6 19.69 -39.56 0.39
N TRP A 7 19.06 -39.68 -0.75
CA TRP A 7 17.68 -40.17 -0.91
C TRP A 7 17.47 -40.72 -2.32
N SER A 8 17.53 -42.04 -2.43
CA SER A 8 16.98 -42.80 -3.54
C SER A 8 16.11 -43.93 -2.98
N ASN A 9 15.03 -44.23 -3.72
CA ASN A 9 14.17 -45.40 -3.70
C ASN A 9 12.83 -45.30 -2.94
N TYR A 10 11.77 -45.08 -3.71
CA TYR A 10 10.51 -45.80 -3.51
C TYR A 10 9.98 -46.33 -4.85
N LYS A 11 9.89 -47.66 -4.91
CA LYS A 11 9.35 -48.46 -6.03
C LYS A 11 7.84 -48.48 -5.97
N ILE A 12 7.22 -48.27 -7.12
CA ILE A 12 5.82 -48.54 -7.45
C ILE A 12 5.60 -50.09 -7.45
N ARG A 13 4.54 -50.54 -6.79
CA ARG A 13 3.98 -51.89 -6.98
C ARG A 13 2.61 -51.78 -7.61
N GLU A 14 2.49 -52.38 -8.76
CA GLU A 14 1.23 -52.67 -9.47
C GLU A 14 0.49 -53.84 -8.78
N ALA A 15 -0.85 -53.80 -8.80
CA ALA A 15 -1.72 -54.88 -8.40
C ALA A 15 -2.40 -55.52 -9.63
N PRO A 16 -2.60 -56.85 -9.65
CA PRO A 16 -3.11 -57.55 -10.79
C PRO A 16 -4.63 -57.65 -10.92
N SER A 17 -5.09 -57.76 -12.16
CA SER A 17 -6.43 -58.06 -12.61
C SER A 17 -6.73 -59.58 -12.50
N ASP A 18 -7.99 -59.90 -12.29
CA ASP A 18 -8.82 -61.03 -12.76
C ASP A 18 -9.94 -61.30 -11.78
N GLY A 19 -11.21 -61.42 -12.14
CA GLY A 19 -11.86 -62.13 -13.16
C GLY A 19 -13.04 -62.89 -12.58
N ALA A 20 -14.14 -62.86 -13.28
CA ALA A 20 -15.21 -63.87 -13.28
C ALA A 20 -16.63 -63.44 -12.78
N ARG A 21 -17.50 -63.51 -13.76
CA ARG A 21 -18.98 -63.44 -13.71
C ARG A 21 -19.59 -64.58 -12.89
N THR A 22 -20.65 -64.31 -12.19
CA THR A 22 -21.76 -65.28 -12.04
C THR A 22 -23.11 -64.53 -11.87
N LEU A 23 -24.00 -64.85 -12.78
CA LEU A 23 -25.39 -64.40 -12.83
C LEU A 23 -26.23 -65.27 -11.90
N LEU A 24 -27.06 -64.69 -11.07
CA LEU A 24 -28.21 -65.39 -10.49
C LEU A 24 -29.40 -64.43 -10.31
N LEU A 25 -30.45 -64.76 -11.05
CA LEU A 25 -31.78 -64.17 -11.01
C LEU A 25 -32.52 -64.70 -9.79
N LEU A 26 -33.08 -63.83 -8.94
CA LEU A 26 -34.21 -64.15 -8.07
C LEU A 26 -34.95 -62.91 -7.61
N GLY A 27 -36.23 -62.83 -7.92
CA GLY A 27 -37.34 -62.36 -7.06
C GLY A 27 -37.61 -60.89 -6.96
N SER A 28 -38.46 -60.37 -7.84
CA SER A 28 -39.13 -59.07 -7.75
C SER A 28 -40.29 -59.12 -6.73
N SER A 29 -40.15 -58.55 -5.51
CA SER A 29 -41.25 -58.00 -4.73
C SER A 29 -40.89 -57.34 -3.38
N GLN A 30 -39.62 -57.18 -3.05
CA GLN A 30 -39.21 -56.48 -1.80
C GLN A 30 -38.36 -55.23 -2.01
N LEU A 31 -38.21 -54.76 -3.24
CA LEU A 31 -37.28 -53.66 -3.59
C LEU A 31 -37.86 -52.23 -3.40
N ASN A 32 -39.17 -52.04 -3.30
CA ASN A 32 -39.75 -50.71 -3.26
C ASN A 32 -39.72 -50.01 -1.90
N THR A 33 -39.68 -50.73 -0.79
CA THR A 33 -39.64 -50.12 0.55
C THR A 33 -38.21 -49.75 1.00
N CYS A 34 -37.21 -50.49 0.54
CA CYS A 34 -35.81 -50.19 0.84
C CYS A 34 -35.26 -48.96 0.09
N PHE A 35 -35.75 -48.73 -1.16
CA PHE A 35 -35.33 -47.56 -1.97
C PHE A 35 -35.88 -46.22 -1.46
N LEU A 36 -37.07 -46.18 -0.86
CA LEU A 36 -37.64 -44.95 -0.30
C LEU A 36 -36.97 -44.57 1.03
N TYR A 37 -36.55 -45.53 1.85
CA TYR A 37 -35.84 -45.25 3.08
C TYR A 37 -34.39 -44.83 2.84
N SER A 38 -33.71 -45.43 1.85
CA SER A 38 -32.35 -45.05 1.42
C SER A 38 -32.32 -43.67 0.82
N ARG A 39 -33.28 -43.27 -0.02
CA ARG A 39 -33.38 -41.91 -0.56
C ARG A 39 -33.63 -40.84 0.51
N SER A 40 -34.44 -41.15 1.52
CA SER A 40 -34.72 -40.20 2.61
C SER A 40 -33.51 -40.00 3.52
N ILE A 41 -32.68 -41.02 3.74
CA ILE A 41 -31.44 -40.93 4.50
C ILE A 41 -30.35 -40.17 3.65
N LEU A 42 -30.27 -40.48 2.36
CA LEU A 42 -29.32 -39.81 1.46
C LEU A 42 -29.64 -38.31 1.31
N ILE A 43 -30.92 -37.94 1.21
CA ILE A 43 -31.35 -36.53 1.15
C ILE A 43 -31.11 -35.83 2.49
N LYS A 44 -31.33 -36.50 3.62
CA LYS A 44 -31.01 -35.92 4.94
C LYS A 44 -29.51 -35.82 5.19
N MET A 45 -28.71 -36.77 4.74
CA MET A 45 -27.23 -36.66 4.79
C MET A 45 -26.71 -35.60 3.82
N LEU A 46 -27.27 -35.49 2.62
CA LEU A 46 -26.91 -34.42 1.67
C LEU A 46 -27.32 -33.02 2.18
N ALA A 47 -28.48 -32.90 2.83
CA ALA A 47 -28.92 -31.67 3.49
C ALA A 47 -28.06 -31.31 4.71
N LEU A 48 -27.59 -32.27 5.47
CA LEU A 48 -26.65 -32.10 6.60
C LEU A 48 -25.25 -31.75 6.09
N VAL A 49 -24.78 -32.30 4.99
CA VAL A 49 -23.50 -31.97 4.36
C VAL A 49 -23.58 -30.61 3.72
N LEU A 50 -24.68 -30.23 3.07
CA LEU A 50 -24.91 -28.88 2.54
C LEU A 50 -25.09 -27.84 3.66
N ALA A 51 -25.66 -28.19 4.80
CA ALA A 51 -25.75 -27.32 5.98
C ALA A 51 -24.37 -27.16 6.68
N ALA A 52 -23.51 -28.18 6.62
CA ALA A 52 -22.15 -28.11 7.16
C ALA A 52 -21.15 -27.34 6.26
N ILE A 53 -21.47 -27.19 4.97
CA ILE A 53 -20.65 -26.39 4.03
C ILE A 53 -21.04 -24.89 4.06
N ALA A 54 -22.15 -24.53 4.71
CA ALA A 54 -22.59 -23.13 4.85
C ALA A 54 -21.91 -22.40 6.03
N GLY A 55 -20.88 -22.94 6.61
CA GLY A 55 -19.93 -22.17 7.44
C GLY A 55 -19.03 -21.34 6.53
N ILE A 56 -19.59 -20.31 5.88
CA ILE A 56 -18.81 -19.32 5.14
C ILE A 56 -17.96 -18.59 6.18
N ALA A 57 -16.67 -18.91 6.23
CA ALA A 57 -15.71 -18.08 6.93
C ALA A 57 -15.80 -16.67 6.30
N ALA A 58 -16.33 -15.73 7.06
CA ALA A 58 -16.37 -14.32 6.66
C ALA A 58 -15.24 -13.60 7.41
N ALA A 59 -14.47 -12.77 6.72
CA ALA A 59 -13.47 -11.89 7.30
C ALA A 59 -13.75 -10.46 6.87
N GLN A 60 -13.28 -9.46 7.64
CA GLN A 60 -13.51 -8.06 7.37
C GLN A 60 -15.00 -7.74 7.15
N GLN A 61 -15.80 -8.01 8.19
CA GLN A 61 -17.22 -7.69 8.18
C GLN A 61 -17.44 -6.18 8.14
N VAL A 62 -18.65 -5.78 7.74
CA VAL A 62 -19.09 -4.38 7.74
C VAL A 62 -19.88 -4.10 8.99
N GLY A 63 -19.52 -3.04 9.70
CA GLY A 63 -20.27 -2.53 10.85
C GLY A 63 -21.57 -1.82 10.45
N THR A 64 -22.42 -1.58 11.42
CA THR A 64 -23.73 -0.97 11.23
C THR A 64 -24.01 0.21 12.16
N GLN A 65 -23.02 0.62 12.97
CA GLN A 65 -23.16 1.72 13.92
C GLN A 65 -23.04 3.09 13.22
N GLN A 66 -22.16 3.19 12.23
CA GLN A 66 -21.87 4.39 11.46
C GLN A 66 -22.00 4.12 9.96
N SER A 67 -22.81 4.90 9.26
CA SER A 67 -22.94 4.81 7.81
C SER A 67 -21.67 5.29 7.11
N GLU A 68 -21.22 4.56 6.10
CA GLU A 68 -20.12 5.00 5.26
C GLU A 68 -20.60 6.00 4.21
N THR A 69 -20.04 7.21 4.24
CA THR A 69 -20.31 8.26 3.25
C THR A 69 -19.00 8.90 2.83
N HIS A 70 -18.55 8.59 1.62
CA HIS A 70 -17.27 9.08 1.09
C HIS A 70 -17.31 10.58 0.79
N PRO A 71 -16.30 11.36 1.21
CA PRO A 71 -16.11 12.74 0.75
C PRO A 71 -15.90 12.78 -0.75
N LYS A 72 -16.57 13.72 -1.41
CA LYS A 72 -16.45 13.90 -2.87
C LYS A 72 -15.14 14.59 -3.21
N LEU A 73 -14.42 14.08 -4.21
CA LEU A 73 -13.22 14.67 -4.75
C LEU A 73 -13.24 14.55 -6.27
N THR A 74 -13.28 15.69 -6.96
CA THR A 74 -13.20 15.67 -8.43
C THR A 74 -11.74 15.67 -8.89
N TRP A 75 -11.48 15.07 -10.06
CA TRP A 75 -10.22 15.11 -10.75
C TRP A 75 -10.42 15.33 -12.25
N LYS A 76 -9.36 15.48 -13.04
CA LYS A 76 -9.47 15.78 -14.47
C LYS A 76 -8.79 14.72 -15.32
N LYS A 77 -9.54 14.18 -16.29
CA LYS A 77 -9.01 13.34 -17.36
C LYS A 77 -8.72 14.20 -18.58
N CYS A 78 -7.46 14.20 -19.03
CA CYS A 78 -6.97 15.01 -20.14
C CYS A 78 -6.81 14.16 -21.41
N SER A 79 -6.99 14.79 -22.58
CA SER A 79 -6.77 14.20 -23.91
C SER A 79 -5.50 14.74 -24.56
N SER A 80 -5.01 14.09 -25.61
CA SER A 80 -3.80 14.48 -26.34
C SER A 80 -3.76 15.94 -26.84
N GLY A 81 -4.93 16.56 -26.99
CA GLY A 81 -5.05 17.99 -27.35
C GLY A 81 -4.96 18.95 -26.16
N GLY A 82 -4.72 18.44 -24.94
CA GLY A 82 -4.66 19.26 -23.71
C GLY A 82 -6.03 19.73 -23.21
N SER A 83 -7.13 19.18 -23.73
CA SER A 83 -8.48 19.39 -23.20
C SER A 83 -8.73 18.41 -22.07
N CYS A 84 -9.15 18.91 -20.90
CA CYS A 84 -9.43 18.09 -19.73
C CYS A 84 -10.89 18.17 -19.34
N SER A 85 -11.49 17.01 -19.04
CA SER A 85 -12.85 16.88 -18.53
C SER A 85 -12.81 16.53 -17.04
N THR A 86 -13.74 17.10 -16.28
CA THR A 86 -13.91 16.76 -14.85
C THR A 86 -14.51 15.37 -14.71
N VAL A 87 -13.91 14.57 -13.83
CA VAL A 87 -14.40 13.27 -13.39
C VAL A 87 -14.82 13.37 -11.94
N ASN A 88 -16.02 12.93 -11.63
CA ASN A 88 -16.50 12.83 -10.26
C ASN A 88 -15.88 11.60 -9.60
N GLY A 89 -15.22 11.82 -8.48
CA GLY A 89 -14.65 10.78 -7.64
C GLY A 89 -15.01 11.01 -6.17
N GLU A 90 -14.53 10.13 -5.34
CA GLU A 90 -14.69 10.14 -3.89
C GLU A 90 -13.38 9.71 -3.27
N VAL A 91 -13.22 9.86 -1.95
CA VAL A 91 -12.08 9.29 -1.23
C VAL A 91 -12.55 8.41 -0.09
N THR A 92 -11.82 7.31 0.14
CA THR A 92 -12.03 6.44 1.30
C THR A 92 -10.75 6.34 2.12
N ILE A 93 -10.90 6.28 3.46
CA ILE A 93 -9.78 6.03 4.36
C ILE A 93 -9.49 4.54 4.43
N ASP A 94 -8.21 4.20 4.56
CA ASP A 94 -7.73 2.84 4.73
C ASP A 94 -8.39 2.13 5.92
N ALA A 95 -8.62 0.83 5.76
CA ALA A 95 -9.22 -0.05 6.76
C ALA A 95 -8.42 -0.07 8.09
N ASN A 96 -7.11 0.15 8.04
CA ASN A 96 -6.24 0.09 9.22
C ASN A 96 -6.50 1.24 10.21
N TRP A 97 -7.04 2.37 9.77
CA TRP A 97 -7.44 3.50 10.62
C TRP A 97 -8.86 3.38 11.18
N ARG A 98 -9.70 2.49 10.60
CA ARG A 98 -11.11 2.39 10.98
C ARG A 98 -11.30 1.70 12.33
N TRP A 99 -12.34 2.12 13.04
CA TRP A 99 -12.79 1.40 14.23
C TRP A 99 -13.16 -0.04 13.88
N LEU A 100 -12.56 -0.96 14.62
CA LEU A 100 -12.75 -2.40 14.48
C LEU A 100 -13.39 -2.95 15.75
N HIS A 101 -14.63 -3.43 15.66
CA HIS A 101 -15.42 -3.92 16.80
C HIS A 101 -16.18 -5.19 16.45
N THR A 102 -16.81 -5.81 17.46
CA THR A 102 -17.62 -7.03 17.27
C THR A 102 -18.87 -6.75 16.44
N THR A 103 -19.20 -7.64 15.50
CA THR A 103 -20.41 -7.54 14.65
C THR A 103 -21.72 -7.42 15.43
N SER A 104 -21.77 -7.98 16.64
CA SER A 104 -22.97 -8.02 17.51
C SER A 104 -23.01 -6.94 18.58
N GLY A 105 -22.10 -5.93 18.52
CA GLY A 105 -22.03 -4.91 19.57
C GLY A 105 -20.97 -3.84 19.30
N THR A 106 -20.47 -3.24 20.37
CA THR A 106 -19.49 -2.15 20.32
C THR A 106 -18.17 -2.49 21.03
N THR A 107 -17.92 -3.78 21.29
CA THR A 107 -16.69 -4.22 21.95
C THR A 107 -15.55 -4.13 20.94
N ASN A 108 -14.49 -3.37 21.27
CA ASN A 108 -13.30 -3.27 20.44
C ASN A 108 -12.69 -4.64 20.17
N CYS A 109 -12.42 -4.97 18.91
CA CYS A 109 -11.60 -6.10 18.51
C CYS A 109 -10.10 -5.78 18.55
N TYR A 110 -9.77 -4.52 18.36
CA TYR A 110 -8.41 -4.01 18.41
C TYR A 110 -8.41 -2.73 19.25
N ASP A 111 -7.44 -2.59 20.15
CA ASP A 111 -7.35 -1.46 21.07
C ASP A 111 -5.88 -1.09 21.30
N GLY A 112 -5.56 0.18 21.09
CA GLY A 112 -4.17 0.62 21.06
C GLY A 112 -3.39 -0.15 19.97
N ASN A 113 -2.38 -0.92 20.38
CA ASN A 113 -1.50 -1.68 19.49
C ASN A 113 -1.72 -3.20 19.50
N LYS A 114 -2.85 -3.68 20.01
CA LYS A 114 -3.09 -5.11 20.18
C LYS A 114 -4.54 -5.54 19.93
N TRP A 115 -4.70 -6.77 19.52
CA TRP A 115 -5.98 -7.45 19.50
C TRP A 115 -6.51 -7.68 20.92
N THR A 116 -7.82 -7.57 21.10
CA THR A 116 -8.49 -7.78 22.39
C THR A 116 -8.98 -9.23 22.53
N THR A 117 -9.56 -9.55 23.69
CA THR A 117 -10.19 -10.85 23.95
C THR A 117 -11.56 -11.01 23.27
N ALA A 118 -12.00 -10.05 22.46
CA ALA A 118 -13.26 -10.14 21.69
C ALA A 118 -13.25 -11.29 20.69
N CYS A 119 -12.06 -11.70 20.26
CA CYS A 119 -11.82 -12.86 19.40
C CYS A 119 -10.56 -13.61 19.83
N THR A 120 -10.36 -14.85 19.36
CA THR A 120 -9.37 -15.78 19.91
C THR A 120 -8.45 -16.44 18.87
N SER A 121 -8.65 -16.15 17.59
CA SER A 121 -7.81 -16.61 16.48
C SER A 121 -8.03 -15.76 15.25
N SER A 122 -7.13 -15.82 14.26
CA SER A 122 -7.26 -15.11 12.98
C SER A 122 -8.61 -15.39 12.29
N THR A 123 -9.08 -16.64 12.32
CA THR A 123 -10.39 -17.01 11.77
C THR A 123 -11.55 -16.46 12.61
N ASP A 124 -11.43 -16.52 13.92
CA ASP A 124 -12.47 -16.02 14.83
C ASP A 124 -12.61 -14.50 14.72
N CYS A 125 -11.48 -13.77 14.70
CA CYS A 125 -11.45 -12.31 14.50
C CYS A 125 -12.05 -11.91 13.14
N ALA A 126 -11.69 -12.64 12.09
CA ALA A 126 -12.23 -12.41 10.76
C ALA A 126 -13.77 -12.55 10.70
N ASN A 127 -14.34 -13.45 11.49
CA ASN A 127 -15.79 -13.67 11.53
C ASN A 127 -16.53 -12.71 12.47
N LYS A 128 -15.92 -12.31 13.57
CA LYS A 128 -16.55 -11.55 14.64
C LYS A 128 -16.35 -10.05 14.55
N CYS A 129 -15.32 -9.60 13.83
CA CYS A 129 -14.93 -8.19 13.82
C CYS A 129 -15.35 -7.48 12.55
N ALA A 130 -15.92 -6.30 12.70
CA ALA A 130 -16.45 -5.48 11.62
C ALA A 130 -15.72 -4.13 11.56
N LEU A 131 -15.43 -3.68 10.34
CA LEU A 131 -14.96 -2.33 10.03
C LEU A 131 -16.15 -1.37 10.00
N GLU A 132 -16.03 -0.27 10.71
CA GLU A 132 -17.11 0.72 10.78
C GLU A 132 -16.95 1.84 9.75
N GLY A 133 -18.04 2.54 9.46
CA GLY A 133 -18.03 3.75 8.65
C GLY A 133 -17.18 4.86 9.30
N ALA A 134 -16.75 5.84 8.51
CA ALA A 134 -15.81 6.87 8.93
C ALA A 134 -16.44 8.26 9.06
N GLU A 135 -16.19 8.94 10.18
CA GLU A 135 -16.40 10.37 10.38
C GLU A 135 -15.15 11.13 9.90
N TYR A 136 -15.04 11.29 8.57
CA TYR A 136 -13.83 11.76 7.89
C TYR A 136 -13.24 13.05 8.48
N SER A 137 -14.05 14.07 8.69
CA SER A 137 -13.56 15.36 9.17
C SER A 137 -13.36 15.38 10.69
N LYS A 138 -14.30 14.81 11.45
CA LYS A 138 -14.30 14.88 12.91
C LYS A 138 -13.24 13.96 13.52
N THR A 139 -13.10 12.75 12.99
CA THR A 139 -12.22 11.74 13.57
C THR A 139 -10.84 11.76 12.90
N TYR A 140 -10.81 11.83 11.57
CA TYR A 140 -9.59 11.63 10.78
C TYR A 140 -8.98 12.92 10.22
N GLY A 141 -9.61 14.08 10.45
CA GLY A 141 -9.11 15.38 10.00
C GLY A 141 -9.05 15.53 8.48
N ALA A 142 -9.76 14.68 7.76
CA ALA A 142 -9.82 14.70 6.32
C ALA A 142 -11.02 15.53 5.83
N SER A 143 -10.78 16.47 4.92
CA SER A 143 -11.83 17.28 4.32
C SER A 143 -11.59 17.50 2.83
N THR A 144 -12.67 17.60 2.06
CA THR A 144 -12.63 17.87 0.63
C THR A 144 -13.38 19.15 0.28
N SER A 145 -12.93 19.84 -0.77
CA SER A 145 -13.60 21.00 -1.34
C SER A 145 -13.36 21.03 -2.85
N GLY A 146 -14.36 20.64 -3.63
CA GLY A 146 -14.25 20.54 -5.09
C GLY A 146 -13.21 19.49 -5.50
N ASP A 147 -12.06 19.94 -6.01
CA ASP A 147 -10.94 19.11 -6.43
C ASP A 147 -9.79 19.07 -5.41
N SER A 148 -10.04 19.49 -4.17
CA SER A 148 -9.04 19.59 -3.12
C SER A 148 -9.32 18.62 -1.98
N LEU A 149 -8.29 17.87 -1.55
CA LEU A 149 -8.25 17.02 -0.36
C LEU A 149 -7.24 17.60 0.62
N SER A 150 -7.68 17.85 1.85
CA SER A 150 -6.82 18.26 2.96
C SER A 150 -6.77 17.14 4.02
N LEU A 151 -5.57 16.71 4.40
CA LEU A 151 -5.33 15.76 5.47
C LEU A 151 -4.53 16.43 6.59
N LYS A 152 -5.06 16.41 7.81
CA LYS A 152 -4.34 16.80 9.02
C LYS A 152 -3.51 15.64 9.52
N PHE A 153 -2.34 15.96 10.08
CA PHE A 153 -1.50 14.97 10.74
C PHE A 153 -2.14 14.50 12.04
N LEU A 154 -2.55 15.41 12.92
CA LEU A 154 -3.22 15.09 14.17
C LEU A 154 -4.67 15.58 14.19
N THR A 155 -5.56 14.74 14.72
CA THR A 155 -6.97 15.12 14.95
C THR A 155 -7.43 14.59 16.29
N LYS A 156 -7.72 15.49 17.23
CA LYS A 156 -8.33 15.15 18.53
C LYS A 156 -9.82 14.91 18.35
N HIS A 157 -10.32 13.83 18.90
CA HIS A 157 -11.75 13.48 18.87
C HIS A 157 -12.18 12.90 20.22
N ASP A 158 -13.47 12.54 20.37
CA ASP A 158 -14.06 12.16 21.66
C ASP A 158 -13.44 10.89 22.28
N TYR A 159 -12.73 10.08 21.50
CA TYR A 159 -12.17 8.79 21.93
C TYR A 159 -10.64 8.76 21.91
N GLY A 160 -9.97 9.86 21.57
CA GLY A 160 -8.51 9.93 21.53
C GLY A 160 -7.96 10.91 20.50
N THR A 161 -6.81 10.61 19.97
CA THR A 161 -6.16 11.39 18.90
C THR A 161 -5.88 10.46 17.72
N ASN A 162 -6.36 10.83 16.55
CA ASN A 162 -5.94 10.18 15.31
C ASN A 162 -4.60 10.78 14.87
N ILE A 163 -3.67 9.91 14.50
CA ILE A 163 -2.33 10.25 14.01
C ILE A 163 -2.22 9.75 12.58
N GLY A 164 -1.86 10.65 11.67
CA GLY A 164 -1.72 10.34 10.25
C GLY A 164 -2.97 9.79 9.60
N SER A 165 -2.85 9.46 8.32
CA SER A 165 -3.92 8.79 7.56
C SER A 165 -3.43 8.38 6.18
N ARG A 166 -4.09 7.35 5.61
CA ARG A 166 -3.91 6.87 4.23
C ARG A 166 -5.25 6.81 3.53
N PHE A 167 -5.33 7.41 2.35
CA PHE A 167 -6.55 7.56 1.57
C PHE A 167 -6.39 7.03 0.16
N TYR A 168 -7.49 6.58 -0.41
CA TYR A 168 -7.58 6.09 -1.80
C TYR A 168 -8.60 6.87 -2.58
N LEU A 169 -8.30 7.18 -3.85
CA LEU A 169 -9.28 7.75 -4.77
C LEU A 169 -10.23 6.66 -5.27
N MET A 170 -11.54 6.95 -5.25
CA MET A 170 -12.60 6.03 -5.59
C MET A 170 -13.23 6.35 -6.95
N ASN A 171 -13.61 5.30 -7.67
CA ASN A 171 -14.48 5.34 -8.84
C ASN A 171 -15.88 4.81 -8.44
N GLY A 172 -16.72 5.71 -7.96
CA GLY A 172 -17.98 5.35 -7.33
C GLY A 172 -17.80 4.74 -5.95
N ALA A 173 -18.85 4.15 -5.39
CA ALA A 173 -18.93 3.80 -3.97
C ALA A 173 -18.19 2.51 -3.57
N SER A 174 -17.73 1.68 -4.51
CA SER A 174 -17.27 0.32 -4.21
C SER A 174 -16.00 -0.12 -4.94
N LYS A 175 -15.37 0.78 -5.69
CA LYS A 175 -14.16 0.48 -6.45
C LYS A 175 -13.17 1.62 -6.32
N TYR A 176 -11.89 1.29 -6.28
CA TYR A 176 -10.81 2.27 -6.41
C TYR A 176 -10.74 2.83 -7.83
N GLN A 177 -10.33 4.10 -7.96
CA GLN A 177 -9.98 4.67 -9.25
C GLN A 177 -8.64 4.10 -9.71
N MET A 178 -8.65 3.45 -10.85
CA MET A 178 -7.47 2.83 -11.43
C MET A 178 -6.79 3.74 -12.46
N PHE A 179 -5.43 3.75 -12.46
CA PHE A 179 -4.62 4.50 -13.41
C PHE A 179 -3.58 3.60 -14.06
N THR A 180 -3.51 3.59 -15.40
CA THR A 180 -2.42 2.95 -16.13
C THR A 180 -1.41 4.02 -16.51
N LEU A 181 -0.27 4.05 -15.80
CA LEU A 181 0.66 5.17 -15.84
C LEU A 181 1.54 5.18 -17.11
N MET A 182 1.89 4.02 -17.65
CA MET A 182 2.78 3.93 -18.81
C MET A 182 2.29 4.75 -20.01
N ASN A 183 3.18 5.57 -20.58
CA ASN A 183 2.93 6.53 -21.66
C ASN A 183 1.95 7.67 -21.32
N ASN A 184 1.70 7.90 -20.04
CA ASN A 184 0.86 8.98 -19.54
C ASN A 184 1.67 9.90 -18.60
N GLU A 185 1.04 11.01 -18.21
CA GLU A 185 1.51 11.86 -17.14
C GLU A 185 0.45 12.02 -16.06
N PHE A 186 0.91 12.11 -14.83
CA PHE A 186 0.11 12.39 -13.66
C PHE A 186 0.54 13.73 -13.05
N THR A 187 -0.42 14.55 -12.70
CA THR A 187 -0.17 15.93 -12.25
C THR A 187 -1.08 16.27 -11.10
N PHE A 188 -0.55 16.95 -10.11
CA PHE A 188 -1.29 17.48 -8.97
C PHE A 188 -0.67 18.77 -8.46
N ASP A 189 -1.46 19.58 -7.78
CA ASP A 189 -0.98 20.70 -7.01
C ASP A 189 -0.85 20.28 -5.54
N VAL A 190 0.20 20.71 -4.86
CA VAL A 190 0.44 20.41 -3.44
C VAL A 190 0.78 21.67 -2.66
N ASP A 191 0.16 21.79 -1.46
CA ASP A 191 0.57 22.69 -0.39
C ASP A 191 0.97 21.85 0.82
N LEU A 192 2.24 21.89 1.14
CA LEU A 192 2.86 21.18 2.27
C LEU A 192 3.66 22.13 3.17
N SER A 193 3.33 23.40 3.12
CA SER A 193 4.04 24.48 3.82
C SER A 193 4.10 24.33 5.34
N THR A 194 3.27 23.44 5.89
CA THR A 194 3.22 23.12 7.35
C THR A 194 3.68 21.69 7.65
N VAL A 195 4.15 20.94 6.66
CA VAL A 195 4.68 19.59 6.82
C VAL A 195 6.18 19.69 7.07
N GLU A 196 6.57 19.62 8.34
CA GLU A 196 7.94 19.86 8.81
C GLU A 196 8.78 18.57 8.86
N CYS A 197 10.01 18.66 9.36
CA CYS A 197 10.92 17.52 9.56
C CYS A 197 10.24 16.37 10.31
N GLY A 198 10.52 15.13 9.92
CA GLY A 198 9.97 13.93 10.54
C GLY A 198 8.59 13.53 10.04
N LEU A 199 7.99 14.30 9.12
CA LEU A 199 6.71 14.01 8.49
C LEU A 199 6.90 13.63 7.02
N ASN A 200 6.04 12.74 6.52
CA ASN A 200 5.93 12.42 5.10
C ASN A 200 4.50 12.67 4.61
N ALA A 201 4.34 13.60 3.68
CA ALA A 201 3.15 13.77 2.87
C ALA A 201 3.38 13.04 1.54
N ALA A 202 2.82 11.83 1.41
CA ALA A 202 3.08 10.97 0.28
C ALA A 202 1.90 10.87 -0.68
N LEU A 203 2.21 10.83 -1.98
CA LEU A 203 1.26 10.56 -3.05
C LEU A 203 1.92 9.56 -4.02
N TYR A 204 1.36 8.37 -4.11
CA TYR A 204 1.98 7.24 -4.77
C TYR A 204 0.96 6.28 -5.39
N PHE A 205 1.46 5.28 -6.11
CA PHE A 205 0.62 4.26 -6.73
C PHE A 205 1.08 2.87 -6.33
N VAL A 206 0.10 2.00 -6.05
CA VAL A 206 0.31 0.59 -5.70
C VAL A 206 -0.58 -0.33 -6.52
N ALA A 207 -0.11 -1.56 -6.76
CA ALA A 207 -0.83 -2.54 -7.57
C ALA A 207 -1.92 -3.29 -6.79
N MET A 208 -2.75 -2.55 -6.04
CA MET A 208 -3.93 -3.06 -5.33
C MET A 208 -5.01 -3.54 -6.29
N ASP A 209 -5.85 -4.48 -5.84
CA ASP A 209 -7.07 -4.87 -6.57
C ASP A 209 -8.13 -3.76 -6.54
N GLU A 210 -8.78 -3.51 -7.68
CA GLU A 210 -9.80 -2.45 -7.86
C GLU A 210 -10.94 -2.52 -6.83
N ASP A 211 -11.32 -3.72 -6.41
CA ASP A 211 -12.42 -3.99 -5.49
C ASP A 211 -12.00 -4.12 -4.01
N GLY A 212 -10.72 -3.84 -3.72
CA GLY A 212 -10.15 -3.99 -2.37
C GLY A 212 -10.00 -5.45 -1.94
N GLY A 213 -9.96 -6.40 -2.89
CA GLY A 213 -9.74 -7.82 -2.67
C GLY A 213 -11.00 -8.67 -2.48
N THR A 214 -12.20 -8.11 -2.65
CA THR A 214 -13.46 -8.88 -2.48
C THR A 214 -13.61 -10.01 -3.52
N GLY A 215 -13.11 -9.81 -4.72
CA GLY A 215 -13.13 -10.83 -5.78
C GLY A 215 -12.17 -12.00 -5.54
N LYS A 216 -11.05 -11.75 -4.85
CA LYS A 216 -10.06 -12.78 -4.50
C LYS A 216 -10.39 -13.49 -3.19
N TYR A 217 -10.85 -12.74 -2.21
CA TYR A 217 -11.06 -13.21 -0.83
C TYR A 217 -12.53 -13.11 -0.45
N SER A 218 -13.25 -14.23 -0.58
CA SER A 218 -14.68 -14.31 -0.26
C SER A 218 -15.01 -13.96 1.20
N THR A 219 -14.03 -14.02 2.06
CA THR A 219 -14.09 -13.59 3.46
C THR A 219 -14.13 -12.07 3.61
N ASN A 220 -13.53 -11.29 2.73
CA ASN A 220 -13.60 -9.83 2.73
C ASN A 220 -14.97 -9.35 2.22
N LYS A 221 -15.78 -8.75 3.09
CA LYS A 221 -17.09 -8.15 2.78
C LYS A 221 -17.06 -6.64 2.72
N ALA A 222 -15.99 -6.04 3.24
CA ALA A 222 -15.84 -4.58 3.31
C ALA A 222 -15.36 -3.96 1.99
N GLY A 223 -14.36 -4.55 1.36
CA GLY A 223 -13.85 -4.15 0.04
C GLY A 223 -13.32 -2.72 -0.03
N ALA A 224 -13.18 -2.23 -1.25
CA ALA A 224 -12.69 -0.88 -1.54
C ALA A 224 -13.54 0.21 -0.87
N LYS A 225 -14.84 -0.03 -0.67
CA LYS A 225 -15.72 0.91 0.04
C LYS A 225 -15.20 1.26 1.43
N TYR A 226 -14.56 0.34 2.12
CA TYR A 226 -14.01 0.52 3.46
C TYR A 226 -12.48 0.55 3.47
N GLY A 227 -11.83 0.74 2.33
CA GLY A 227 -10.38 0.93 2.23
C GLY A 227 -9.56 -0.34 2.45
N THR A 228 -10.07 -1.53 2.09
CA THR A 228 -9.33 -2.79 2.28
C THR A 228 -8.38 -3.12 1.14
N GLY A 229 -7.47 -4.08 1.35
CA GLY A 229 -6.61 -4.66 0.32
C GLY A 229 -5.33 -3.88 0.06
N TYR A 230 -4.85 -3.10 1.02
CA TYR A 230 -3.56 -2.40 0.91
C TYR A 230 -2.39 -3.37 0.73
N CYS A 231 -1.48 -2.98 -0.11
CA CYS A 231 -0.17 -3.57 -0.30
C CYS A 231 0.82 -2.50 -0.77
N ASP A 232 2.09 -2.76 -0.56
CA ASP A 232 3.21 -1.93 -1.00
C ASP A 232 4.48 -2.77 -1.18
N ALA A 233 5.60 -2.14 -1.54
CA ALA A 233 6.87 -2.82 -1.68
C ALA A 233 7.59 -3.06 -0.34
N GLN A 234 7.10 -2.49 0.76
CA GLN A 234 7.56 -2.83 2.11
C GLN A 234 6.91 -4.13 2.61
N CYS A 235 5.93 -4.67 1.87
CA CYS A 235 5.17 -5.84 2.28
C CYS A 235 4.55 -5.66 3.67
N ALA A 236 3.77 -4.58 3.85
CA ALA A 236 3.29 -4.08 5.14
C ALA A 236 2.68 -5.19 6.02
N ARG A 237 3.26 -5.41 7.21
CA ARG A 237 2.84 -6.42 8.21
C ARG A 237 2.07 -5.81 9.38
N ASP A 238 1.97 -4.50 9.46
CA ASP A 238 1.21 -3.76 10.48
C ASP A 238 -0.30 -3.67 10.18
N LEU A 239 -0.73 -4.30 9.10
CA LEU A 239 -2.12 -4.35 8.68
C LEU A 239 -2.92 -5.35 9.53
N LYS A 240 -4.07 -4.92 10.06
CA LYS A 240 -4.97 -5.78 10.84
C LYS A 240 -5.58 -6.92 10.02
N PHE A 241 -5.72 -6.73 8.70
CA PHE A 241 -6.22 -7.74 7.78
C PHE A 241 -5.35 -7.81 6.53
N VAL A 242 -4.93 -9.02 6.16
CA VAL A 242 -4.14 -9.31 4.96
C VAL A 242 -4.70 -10.55 4.28
N GLY A 243 -4.89 -10.50 2.96
CA GLY A 243 -5.36 -11.66 2.19
C GLY A 243 -6.71 -12.22 2.66
N GLY A 244 -7.62 -11.35 3.15
CA GLY A 244 -8.92 -11.75 3.68
C GLY A 244 -8.86 -12.47 5.02
N LYS A 245 -7.73 -12.43 5.75
CA LYS A 245 -7.54 -12.99 7.09
C LYS A 245 -7.27 -11.88 8.09
N ALA A 246 -7.70 -12.05 9.34
CA ALA A 246 -7.20 -11.22 10.42
C ALA A 246 -5.75 -11.59 10.72
N ASN A 247 -4.92 -10.57 10.90
CA ASN A 247 -3.49 -10.73 11.18
C ASN A 247 -3.27 -10.91 12.71
N PHE A 248 -4.01 -11.84 13.33
CA PHE A 248 -4.10 -12.01 14.78
C PHE A 248 -3.08 -13.00 15.33
N ASP A 249 -3.03 -14.24 14.76
CA ASP A 249 -2.19 -15.32 15.31
C ASP A 249 -0.70 -14.98 15.10
N GLY A 250 0.00 -14.63 16.18
CA GLY A 250 1.39 -14.16 16.12
C GLY A 250 1.54 -12.65 15.93
N TRP A 251 0.48 -11.87 16.21
CA TRP A 251 0.57 -10.42 16.30
C TRP A 251 1.43 -9.99 17.48
N GLU A 252 2.39 -9.13 17.24
CA GLU A 252 3.28 -8.54 18.24
C GLU A 252 3.01 -7.03 18.33
N PRO A 253 2.54 -6.53 19.49
CA PRO A 253 2.40 -5.09 19.70
C PRO A 253 3.74 -4.37 19.55
N SER A 254 3.77 -3.23 18.88
CA SER A 254 4.98 -2.43 18.76
C SER A 254 5.44 -1.94 20.14
N THR A 255 6.75 -1.85 20.33
CA THR A 255 7.38 -1.34 21.56
C THR A 255 7.52 0.18 21.54
N ASN A 256 7.47 0.81 20.37
CA ASN A 256 7.65 2.25 20.16
C ASN A 256 6.44 2.95 19.52
N ASP A 257 5.40 2.21 19.14
CA ASP A 257 4.15 2.74 18.64
C ASP A 257 2.97 2.14 19.43
N GLN A 258 2.21 3.00 20.11
CA GLN A 258 1.07 2.58 20.92
C GLN A 258 -0.19 2.26 20.09
N ASN A 259 -0.16 2.48 18.78
CA ASN A 259 -1.30 2.31 17.87
C ASN A 259 -1.09 1.18 16.85
N ALA A 260 0.15 0.70 16.69
CA ALA A 260 0.50 -0.32 15.72
C ALA A 260 1.17 -1.55 16.35
N GLY A 261 1.19 -2.63 15.60
CA GLY A 261 1.92 -3.85 15.88
C GLY A 261 2.21 -4.59 14.58
N VAL A 262 2.83 -5.74 14.65
CA VAL A 262 3.30 -6.50 13.51
C VAL A 262 2.71 -7.90 13.53
N GLY A 263 2.01 -8.27 12.47
CA GLY A 263 1.46 -9.62 12.29
C GLY A 263 2.36 -10.53 11.46
N PRO A 264 1.97 -11.82 11.34
CA PRO A 264 2.72 -12.78 10.53
C PRO A 264 2.56 -12.56 9.02
N TYR A 265 1.50 -11.90 8.56
CA TYR A 265 1.21 -11.74 7.15
C TYR A 265 1.49 -10.31 6.68
N GLY A 266 2.13 -10.16 5.51
CA GLY A 266 2.35 -8.90 4.84
C GLY A 266 1.63 -8.82 3.49
N GLY A 267 1.18 -7.63 3.12
CA GLY A 267 0.60 -7.33 1.82
C GLY A 267 1.65 -6.74 0.88
N CYS A 268 2.04 -7.49 -0.15
CA CYS A 268 3.07 -7.11 -1.11
C CYS A 268 2.48 -6.75 -2.47
N CYS A 269 3.01 -5.73 -3.11
CA CYS A 269 2.81 -5.43 -4.53
C CYS A 269 3.78 -4.35 -5.02
N ALA A 270 3.92 -4.21 -6.34
CA ALA A 270 4.71 -3.13 -6.90
C ALA A 270 4.16 -1.75 -6.51
N GLU A 271 5.06 -0.83 -6.28
CA GLU A 271 4.83 0.53 -5.83
C GLU A 271 5.62 1.53 -6.67
N ILE A 272 5.08 2.71 -6.85
CA ILE A 272 5.84 3.85 -7.36
C ILE A 272 5.47 5.10 -6.58
N ASP A 273 6.41 5.57 -5.78
CA ASP A 273 6.28 6.77 -4.98
C ASP A 273 6.62 7.99 -5.82
N ILE A 274 5.63 8.52 -6.53
CA ILE A 274 5.86 9.72 -7.34
C ILE A 274 6.09 10.95 -6.47
N TRP A 275 5.76 10.87 -5.19
CA TRP A 275 5.92 11.98 -4.26
C TRP A 275 5.94 11.48 -2.81
N GLU A 276 7.09 11.50 -2.18
CA GLU A 276 7.28 11.40 -0.74
C GLU A 276 7.96 12.68 -0.27
N SER A 277 7.39 13.41 0.69
CA SER A 277 7.87 14.76 0.92
C SER A 277 7.45 15.39 2.25
N ASN A 278 8.23 16.38 2.61
CA ASN A 278 7.87 17.44 3.53
C ASN A 278 8.35 18.80 3.01
N SER A 279 8.35 19.86 3.82
CA SER A 279 8.80 21.17 3.35
C SER A 279 10.32 21.29 3.21
N HIS A 280 11.09 20.26 3.60
CA HIS A 280 12.56 20.21 3.59
C HIS A 280 13.14 19.35 2.48
N SER A 281 12.47 18.24 2.15
CA SER A 281 12.96 17.28 1.17
C SER A 281 11.84 16.56 0.42
N PHE A 282 12.17 15.93 -0.71
CA PHE A 282 11.30 14.98 -1.39
C PHE A 282 12.09 13.88 -2.08
N ALA A 283 11.43 12.74 -2.30
CA ALA A 283 11.92 11.63 -3.10
C ALA A 283 10.88 11.19 -4.13
N PHE A 284 11.38 10.67 -5.25
CA PHE A 284 10.63 10.00 -6.31
C PHE A 284 11.24 8.61 -6.50
N THR A 285 10.48 7.53 -6.22
CA THR A 285 11.03 6.20 -6.07
C THR A 285 10.17 5.11 -6.70
N PRO A 286 10.58 4.45 -7.79
CA PRO A 286 9.99 3.20 -8.25
C PRO A 286 10.51 2.00 -7.44
N HIS A 287 9.60 1.10 -7.03
CA HIS A 287 9.87 -0.14 -6.32
C HIS A 287 9.30 -1.33 -7.10
N PRO A 288 10.12 -2.15 -7.75
CA PRO A 288 9.67 -3.37 -8.40
C PRO A 288 9.42 -4.49 -7.39
N CYS A 289 8.57 -5.44 -7.80
CA CYS A 289 8.52 -6.77 -7.20
C CYS A 289 8.78 -7.83 -8.27
N GLN A 290 9.18 -9.04 -7.89
CA GLN A 290 9.19 -10.20 -8.79
C GLN A 290 7.75 -10.55 -9.21
N ASN A 291 6.81 -10.52 -8.26
CA ASN A 291 5.38 -10.54 -8.52
C ASN A 291 4.77 -9.16 -8.26
N ASN A 292 4.56 -8.38 -9.31
CA ASN A 292 4.06 -7.01 -9.19
C ASN A 292 2.61 -6.89 -8.73
N ALA A 293 1.78 -7.94 -8.85
CA ALA A 293 0.39 -7.91 -8.41
C ALA A 293 0.28 -8.12 -6.90
N TYR A 294 -0.87 -7.74 -6.31
CA TYR A 294 -1.16 -8.03 -4.90
C TYR A 294 -0.94 -9.51 -4.57
N HIS A 295 -0.10 -9.77 -3.59
CA HIS A 295 0.12 -11.09 -3.00
C HIS A 295 0.44 -10.99 -1.51
N VAL A 296 0.38 -12.13 -0.82
CA VAL A 296 0.63 -12.23 0.61
C VAL A 296 1.97 -12.91 0.83
N CYS A 297 2.79 -12.32 1.68
CA CYS A 297 4.00 -12.92 2.24
C CYS A 297 3.79 -13.34 3.69
N GLU A 298 4.74 -14.07 4.25
CA GLU A 298 4.66 -14.53 5.64
C GLU A 298 5.99 -14.34 6.36
N ARG A 299 5.92 -13.67 7.54
CA ARG A 299 7.05 -13.44 8.47
C ARG A 299 8.26 -12.82 7.77
N GLU A 300 9.45 -13.36 8.06
CA GLU A 300 10.72 -12.85 7.52
C GLU A 300 10.83 -12.94 5.98
N ASN A 301 10.04 -13.83 5.34
CA ASN A 301 9.98 -13.88 3.88
C ASN A 301 9.33 -12.64 3.24
N CYS A 302 8.76 -11.74 4.05
CA CYS A 302 8.23 -10.48 3.56
C CYS A 302 9.33 -9.49 3.19
N GLY A 303 10.47 -9.51 3.87
CA GLY A 303 11.46 -8.43 3.78
C GLY A 303 10.90 -7.11 4.31
N GLY A 304 11.38 -5.99 3.77
CA GLY A 304 10.88 -4.66 4.09
C GLY A 304 11.17 -4.20 5.52
N THR A 305 10.34 -3.29 6.02
CA THR A 305 10.55 -2.62 7.31
C THR A 305 10.43 -3.56 8.52
N TYR A 306 9.62 -4.62 8.40
CA TYR A 306 9.23 -5.48 9.53
C TYR A 306 9.95 -6.83 9.55
N SER A 307 11.05 -6.98 8.83
CA SER A 307 11.88 -8.19 8.77
C SER A 307 13.33 -7.88 9.10
N ASP A 308 14.03 -8.83 9.75
CA ASP A 308 15.44 -8.68 10.10
C ASP A 308 16.32 -8.52 8.84
N ASP A 309 16.01 -9.26 7.78
CA ASP A 309 16.56 -9.05 6.45
C ASP A 309 15.57 -8.29 5.57
N ARG A 310 15.83 -6.99 5.40
CA ARG A 310 15.02 -6.09 4.58
C ARG A 310 14.88 -6.55 3.12
N PHE A 311 15.83 -7.32 2.63
CA PHE A 311 15.92 -7.79 1.23
C PHE A 311 15.47 -9.24 1.03
N ALA A 312 14.94 -9.90 2.07
CA ALA A 312 14.47 -11.29 1.99
C ALA A 312 13.25 -11.47 1.10
N GLY A 313 12.41 -10.42 0.94
CA GLY A 313 11.18 -10.46 0.16
C GLY A 313 11.39 -10.42 -1.35
N ASP A 314 10.29 -10.57 -2.09
CA ASP A 314 10.27 -10.48 -3.56
C ASP A 314 10.06 -9.05 -4.09
N CYS A 315 9.90 -8.06 -3.20
CA CYS A 315 9.84 -6.64 -3.53
C CYS A 315 11.13 -5.93 -3.13
N ASP A 316 11.45 -4.85 -3.84
CA ASP A 316 12.55 -3.96 -3.46
C ASP A 316 12.05 -2.86 -2.53
N ALA A 317 12.30 -3.04 -1.25
CA ALA A 317 11.90 -2.09 -0.22
C ALA A 317 12.64 -0.74 -0.26
N ASN A 318 13.80 -0.65 -0.95
CA ASN A 318 14.57 0.58 -1.05
C ASN A 318 14.29 1.38 -2.32
N GLY A 319 14.04 0.70 -3.46
CA GLY A 319 13.81 1.33 -4.75
C GLY A 319 15.04 2.02 -5.35
N CYS A 320 14.83 2.61 -6.52
CA CYS A 320 15.79 3.49 -7.18
C CYS A 320 15.29 4.93 -7.05
N ASP A 321 15.73 5.67 -6.05
CA ASP A 321 15.18 6.98 -5.72
C ASP A 321 15.86 8.13 -6.45
N TYR A 322 15.11 9.21 -6.69
CA TYR A 322 15.65 10.52 -6.99
C TYR A 322 15.21 11.53 -5.92
N ASN A 323 16.16 11.95 -5.11
CA ASN A 323 16.04 13.04 -4.16
C ASN A 323 17.11 14.09 -4.52
N PRO A 324 16.76 15.34 -4.88
CA PRO A 324 17.74 16.35 -5.30
C PRO A 324 18.80 16.66 -4.23
N TYR A 325 18.41 16.70 -2.97
CA TYR A 325 19.33 16.93 -1.86
C TYR A 325 20.37 15.80 -1.77
N ARG A 326 19.88 14.56 -1.79
CA ARG A 326 20.70 13.33 -1.84
C ARG A 326 21.68 13.34 -3.01
N MET A 327 21.26 13.91 -4.14
CA MET A 327 22.06 14.02 -5.36
C MET A 327 22.98 15.27 -5.37
N GLY A 328 23.18 15.93 -4.24
CA GLY A 328 24.10 17.05 -4.06
C GLY A 328 23.52 18.43 -4.41
N ASN A 329 22.23 18.55 -4.71
CA ASN A 329 21.56 19.80 -5.06
C ASN A 329 20.78 20.39 -3.87
N THR A 330 21.47 20.78 -2.81
CA THR A 330 20.92 21.19 -1.52
C THR A 330 20.08 22.48 -1.54
N GLU A 331 20.27 23.34 -2.55
CA GLU A 331 19.57 24.62 -2.71
C GLU A 331 18.37 24.55 -3.68
N PHE A 332 18.00 23.35 -4.12
CA PHE A 332 16.94 23.21 -5.11
C PHE A 332 15.55 23.27 -4.48
N TYR A 333 15.31 22.52 -3.39
CA TYR A 333 14.01 22.32 -2.77
C TYR A 333 14.02 22.76 -1.31
N GLY A 334 13.01 23.50 -0.89
CA GLY A 334 12.88 23.95 0.50
C GLY A 334 12.26 25.36 0.59
N LYS A 335 12.02 25.83 1.80
CA LYS A 335 11.46 27.16 2.05
C LYS A 335 12.41 28.25 1.55
N GLY A 336 11.94 29.06 0.60
CA GLY A 336 12.72 30.12 -0.02
C GLY A 336 13.78 29.68 -1.02
N LYS A 337 13.90 28.36 -1.30
CA LYS A 337 14.83 27.81 -2.30
C LYS A 337 14.28 27.89 -3.73
N THR A 338 14.93 27.28 -4.71
CA THR A 338 14.53 27.33 -6.13
C THR A 338 13.09 26.88 -6.34
N LEU A 339 12.69 25.78 -5.73
CA LEU A 339 11.29 25.40 -5.52
C LEU A 339 10.91 25.75 -4.08
N ASP A 340 10.12 26.80 -3.92
CA ASP A 340 9.77 27.37 -2.61
C ASP A 340 8.59 26.61 -1.97
N THR A 341 8.88 25.74 -1.03
CA THR A 341 7.91 24.89 -0.34
C THR A 341 7.00 25.64 0.64
N SER A 342 7.27 26.92 0.94
CA SER A 342 6.34 27.78 1.69
C SER A 342 5.08 28.15 0.89
N LYS A 343 5.00 27.75 -0.38
CA LYS A 343 3.92 28.06 -1.32
C LYS A 343 3.52 26.83 -2.11
N LYS A 344 2.24 26.77 -2.46
CA LYS A 344 1.70 25.77 -3.36
C LYS A 344 2.46 25.73 -4.70
N PHE A 345 2.69 24.52 -5.22
CA PHE A 345 3.24 24.27 -6.54
C PHE A 345 2.60 23.05 -7.20
N THR A 346 2.85 22.88 -8.48
CA THR A 346 2.37 21.74 -9.27
C THR A 346 3.50 20.75 -9.48
N VAL A 347 3.23 19.48 -9.26
CA VAL A 347 4.11 18.34 -9.57
C VAL A 347 3.59 17.67 -10.85
N VAL A 348 4.49 17.42 -11.80
CA VAL A 348 4.19 16.73 -13.07
C VAL A 348 5.14 15.57 -13.21
N THR A 349 4.60 14.35 -13.27
CA THR A 349 5.38 13.12 -13.45
C THR A 349 4.99 12.46 -14.77
N GLN A 350 5.98 12.16 -15.62
CA GLN A 350 5.81 11.59 -16.96
C GLN A 350 6.45 10.19 -17.00
N PHE A 351 5.69 9.20 -17.48
CA PHE A 351 6.11 7.80 -17.53
C PHE A 351 6.30 7.35 -18.98
N LYS A 352 7.53 7.35 -19.46
CA LYS A 352 7.91 6.66 -20.70
C LYS A 352 8.61 5.35 -20.36
N GLN A 353 8.55 4.40 -21.26
CA GLN A 353 9.30 3.15 -21.09
C GLN A 353 10.78 3.46 -20.83
N ASN A 354 11.30 2.95 -19.72
CA ASN A 354 12.67 3.16 -19.24
C ASN A 354 13.07 4.64 -19.00
N ALA A 355 12.10 5.55 -18.83
CA ALA A 355 12.43 6.94 -18.57
C ALA A 355 11.28 7.64 -17.80
N TYR A 356 11.44 7.80 -16.51
CA TYR A 356 10.49 8.53 -15.67
C TYR A 356 11.04 9.89 -15.34
N THR A 357 10.29 10.93 -15.74
CA THR A 357 10.74 12.32 -15.62
C THR A 357 9.76 13.11 -14.75
N GLN A 358 10.30 13.94 -13.89
CA GLN A 358 9.50 14.84 -13.06
C GLN A 358 9.95 16.27 -13.24
N PHE A 359 9.01 17.23 -13.17
CA PHE A 359 9.29 18.66 -13.12
C PHE A 359 8.17 19.37 -12.34
N PHE A 360 8.42 20.60 -11.96
CA PHE A 360 7.47 21.41 -11.21
C PHE A 360 6.99 22.62 -11.99
N VAL A 361 5.85 23.15 -11.55
CA VAL A 361 5.38 24.46 -11.99
C VAL A 361 5.06 25.31 -10.77
N GLN A 362 5.73 26.44 -10.64
CA GLN A 362 5.45 27.39 -9.57
C GLN A 362 5.45 28.81 -10.14
N ASN A 363 4.48 29.63 -9.74
CA ASN A 363 4.29 30.99 -10.25
C ASN A 363 4.21 31.06 -11.80
N GLY A 364 3.59 30.05 -12.43
CA GLY A 364 3.44 29.94 -13.88
C GLY A 364 4.72 29.58 -14.64
N LYS A 365 5.81 29.24 -13.94
CA LYS A 365 7.09 28.89 -14.55
C LYS A 365 7.38 27.41 -14.34
N LYS A 366 7.86 26.74 -15.39
CA LYS A 366 8.42 25.39 -15.30
C LYS A 366 9.75 25.45 -14.56
N ILE A 367 9.90 24.55 -13.58
CA ILE A 367 11.14 24.35 -12.81
C ILE A 367 11.58 22.91 -13.08
N THR A 368 12.72 22.76 -13.73
CA THR A 368 13.32 21.45 -14.02
C THR A 368 14.18 21.03 -12.85
N ILE A 369 14.07 19.76 -12.45
CA ILE A 369 14.91 19.17 -11.41
C ILE A 369 16.33 19.08 -11.96
N PRO A 370 17.36 19.57 -11.23
CA PRO A 370 18.76 19.44 -11.66
C PRO A 370 19.18 17.96 -11.68
N GLY A 371 20.15 17.61 -12.51
CA GLY A 371 20.76 16.27 -12.47
C GLY A 371 21.68 16.10 -11.27
N PRO A 372 22.12 14.86 -10.98
CA PRO A 372 23.08 14.59 -9.90
C PRO A 372 24.38 15.39 -10.04
N ALA A 373 24.94 15.80 -8.89
CA ALA A 373 26.18 16.57 -8.82
C ALA A 373 27.44 15.70 -8.62
N PHE A 374 27.32 14.38 -8.59
CA PHE A 374 28.43 13.46 -8.33
C PHE A 374 29.02 12.91 -9.62
N ASP A 375 30.35 12.79 -9.66
CA ASP A 375 31.08 12.15 -10.75
C ASP A 375 30.62 10.68 -10.93
N GLY A 376 30.46 10.29 -12.19
CA GLY A 376 29.99 8.94 -12.53
C GLY A 376 28.48 8.74 -12.53
N MET A 377 27.72 9.78 -12.19
CA MET A 377 26.27 9.83 -12.34
C MET A 377 25.85 10.43 -13.69
N PRO A 378 24.68 10.07 -14.26
CA PRO A 378 24.08 10.78 -15.38
C PRO A 378 23.79 12.24 -15.05
N THR A 379 23.83 13.12 -16.07
CA THR A 379 23.58 14.56 -15.91
C THR A 379 22.10 14.94 -15.84
N SER A 380 21.19 14.00 -16.01
CA SER A 380 19.74 14.20 -15.98
C SER A 380 19.13 13.65 -14.69
N SER A 381 18.07 14.28 -14.20
CA SER A 381 17.24 13.78 -13.10
C SER A 381 16.19 12.73 -13.54
N THR A 382 16.23 12.31 -14.81
CA THR A 382 15.34 11.25 -15.32
C THR A 382 15.78 9.90 -14.76
N ILE A 383 14.86 9.17 -14.12
CA ILE A 383 15.10 7.81 -13.68
C ILE A 383 15.10 6.90 -14.91
N THR A 384 16.25 6.32 -15.21
CA THR A 384 16.49 5.36 -16.31
C THR A 384 17.24 4.14 -15.77
N PRO A 385 17.36 3.04 -16.52
CA PRO A 385 18.22 1.93 -16.12
C PRO A 385 19.66 2.37 -15.79
N GLU A 386 20.23 3.24 -16.62
CA GLU A 386 21.60 3.76 -16.46
C GLU A 386 21.72 4.64 -15.20
N TYR A 387 20.67 5.41 -14.88
CA TYR A 387 20.61 6.20 -13.65
C TYR A 387 20.61 5.27 -12.42
N CYS A 388 19.77 4.25 -12.39
CA CYS A 388 19.68 3.33 -11.26
C CYS A 388 20.99 2.55 -11.06
N GLU A 389 21.60 2.01 -12.12
CA GLU A 389 22.90 1.34 -12.04
C GLU A 389 23.99 2.28 -11.49
N ALA A 390 24.01 3.53 -11.96
CA ALA A 390 24.97 4.52 -11.50
C ALA A 390 24.73 4.91 -10.04
N GLN A 391 23.49 5.06 -9.61
CA GLN A 391 23.11 5.41 -8.24
C GLN A 391 23.64 4.37 -7.26
N PHE A 392 23.31 3.11 -7.42
CA PHE A 392 23.78 2.04 -6.51
C PHE A 392 25.30 1.94 -6.49
N ARG A 393 25.93 2.03 -7.65
CA ARG A 393 27.39 1.98 -7.77
C ARG A 393 28.11 3.18 -7.14
N VAL A 394 27.62 4.39 -7.36
CA VAL A 394 28.30 5.63 -6.90
C VAL A 394 28.03 5.88 -5.43
N LEU A 395 26.81 5.63 -4.94
CA LEU A 395 26.42 5.84 -3.55
C LEU A 395 26.77 4.63 -2.64
N GLY A 396 27.12 3.48 -3.25
CA GLY A 396 27.51 2.27 -2.51
C GLY A 396 26.36 1.60 -1.76
N ASP A 397 25.15 1.70 -2.30
CA ASP A 397 23.97 1.03 -1.74
C ASP A 397 23.81 -0.37 -2.34
N TYR A 398 23.10 -1.25 -1.64
CA TYR A 398 22.79 -2.61 -2.14
C TYR A 398 21.76 -2.54 -3.27
N ASP A 399 22.11 -3.15 -4.40
CA ASP A 399 21.30 -3.09 -5.64
C ASP A 399 20.26 -4.21 -5.71
N ARG A 400 19.29 -4.22 -4.80
CA ARG A 400 18.14 -5.13 -4.87
C ARG A 400 17.26 -4.82 -6.08
N PHE A 401 17.19 -3.56 -6.48
CA PHE A 401 16.37 -3.08 -7.60
C PHE A 401 16.63 -3.87 -8.88
N ASN A 402 17.89 -3.93 -9.34
CA ASN A 402 18.24 -4.63 -10.56
C ASN A 402 18.19 -6.15 -10.41
N GLU A 403 18.48 -6.71 -9.23
CA GLU A 403 18.39 -8.15 -8.97
C GLU A 403 16.98 -8.72 -9.21
N ILE A 404 15.93 -7.97 -8.91
CA ILE A 404 14.53 -8.41 -9.06
C ILE A 404 13.86 -7.90 -10.33
N GLY A 405 14.63 -7.41 -11.30
CA GLY A 405 14.16 -7.03 -12.63
C GLY A 405 14.13 -5.54 -12.94
N GLY A 406 14.49 -4.68 -11.99
CA GLY A 406 14.74 -3.25 -12.19
C GLY A 406 13.63 -2.52 -12.94
N MET A 407 14.03 -1.59 -13.81
CA MET A 407 13.10 -0.81 -14.64
C MET A 407 12.19 -1.69 -15.53
N SER A 408 12.62 -2.90 -15.91
CA SER A 408 11.77 -3.80 -16.70
C SER A 408 10.55 -4.26 -15.89
N SER A 409 10.74 -4.64 -14.63
CA SER A 409 9.64 -5.01 -13.73
C SER A 409 8.73 -3.82 -13.45
N VAL A 410 9.29 -2.63 -13.14
CA VAL A 410 8.51 -1.40 -12.95
C VAL A 410 7.69 -1.06 -14.19
N ASN A 411 8.26 -1.12 -15.41
CA ASN A 411 7.51 -0.90 -16.65
C ASN A 411 6.31 -1.85 -16.80
N GLN A 412 6.48 -3.11 -16.40
CA GLN A 412 5.37 -4.09 -16.41
C GLN A 412 4.27 -3.69 -15.43
N ALA A 413 4.63 -3.26 -14.21
CA ALA A 413 3.68 -2.79 -13.22
C ALA A 413 2.91 -1.55 -13.73
N LEU A 414 3.61 -0.51 -14.21
CA LEU A 414 3.02 0.73 -14.70
C LEU A 414 2.17 0.56 -15.96
N SER A 415 2.34 -0.56 -16.68
CA SER A 415 1.50 -0.94 -17.83
C SER A 415 0.18 -1.60 -17.41
N LYS A 416 -0.01 -1.84 -16.12
CA LYS A 416 -1.25 -2.34 -15.51
C LYS A 416 -1.93 -1.23 -14.71
N PRO A 417 -3.24 -1.35 -14.45
CA PRO A 417 -3.94 -0.41 -13.60
C PRO A 417 -3.41 -0.45 -12.16
N MET A 418 -3.18 0.73 -11.56
CA MET A 418 -2.73 0.91 -10.18
C MET A 418 -3.66 1.86 -9.42
N VAL A 419 -3.69 1.77 -8.11
CA VAL A 419 -4.50 2.60 -7.20
C VAL A 419 -3.68 3.79 -6.74
N LEU A 420 -4.28 4.98 -6.75
CA LEU A 420 -3.71 6.20 -6.16
C LEU A 420 -3.87 6.20 -4.65
N VAL A 421 -2.78 6.41 -3.95
CA VAL A 421 -2.70 6.55 -2.50
C VAL A 421 -2.23 7.96 -2.12
N MET A 422 -2.85 8.54 -1.09
CA MET A 422 -2.49 9.85 -0.53
C MET A 422 -2.43 9.72 0.98
N SER A 423 -1.30 10.06 1.60
CA SER A 423 -1.09 9.87 3.04
C SER A 423 -0.30 11.01 3.68
N ILE A 424 -0.45 11.14 5.00
CA ILE A 424 0.44 11.92 5.85
C ILE A 424 0.74 11.09 7.10
N TRP A 425 2.01 10.95 7.46
CA TRP A 425 2.46 10.07 8.55
C TRP A 425 3.83 10.48 9.09
N ASP A 426 4.16 10.02 10.28
CA ASP A 426 5.46 10.05 10.94
C ASP A 426 6.04 8.64 11.01
N ASP A 427 7.35 8.50 11.27
CA ASP A 427 8.07 7.24 11.13
C ASP A 427 8.63 6.74 12.46
N HIS A 428 8.00 5.73 13.03
CA HIS A 428 8.41 5.08 14.28
C HIS A 428 9.65 4.16 14.15
N TYR A 429 10.12 3.88 12.93
CA TYR A 429 11.25 2.96 12.69
C TYR A 429 12.57 3.68 12.42
N ALA A 430 12.53 4.77 11.63
CA ALA A 430 13.74 5.47 11.20
C ALA A 430 13.63 7.00 11.37
N ASN A 431 12.62 7.48 12.11
CA ASN A 431 12.41 8.91 12.39
C ASN A 431 12.39 9.79 11.12
N MET A 432 11.97 9.25 9.98
CA MET A 432 11.95 9.89 8.65
C MET A 432 13.34 10.34 8.14
N LEU A 433 14.44 9.94 8.78
CA LEU A 433 15.80 10.39 8.43
C LEU A 433 16.20 9.98 7.00
N TRP A 434 15.62 8.89 6.49
CA TRP A 434 15.83 8.41 5.12
C TRP A 434 15.24 9.35 4.04
N LEU A 435 14.32 10.23 4.41
CA LEU A 435 13.70 11.22 3.51
C LEU A 435 14.37 12.59 3.64
N ASP A 436 14.59 13.09 4.86
CA ASP A 436 14.82 14.52 5.10
C ASP A 436 16.08 14.87 5.92
N SER A 437 16.87 13.87 6.33
CA SER A 437 18.10 14.06 7.11
C SER A 437 19.26 13.23 6.55
N SER A 438 20.19 12.75 7.38
CA SER A 438 21.26 11.83 6.98
C SER A 438 20.88 10.39 7.31
N TYR A 439 20.97 9.50 6.30
CA TYR A 439 20.60 8.09 6.49
C TYR A 439 21.41 7.11 5.65
N PRO A 440 21.93 6.01 6.25
CA PRO A 440 21.99 5.83 7.69
C PRO A 440 22.87 6.90 8.34
N PRO A 441 22.70 7.22 9.63
CA PRO A 441 23.35 8.37 10.27
C PRO A 441 24.88 8.42 10.14
N GLU A 442 25.53 7.26 10.10
CA GLU A 442 26.97 7.12 9.92
C GLU A 442 27.49 7.51 8.52
N LYS A 443 26.59 7.62 7.52
CA LYS A 443 26.93 8.11 6.16
C LYS A 443 26.84 9.63 6.01
N ALA A 444 26.55 10.38 7.09
CA ALA A 444 26.45 11.84 7.03
C ALA A 444 27.70 12.47 6.40
N GLY A 445 27.49 13.46 5.51
CA GLY A 445 28.55 14.14 4.79
C GLY A 445 29.22 13.31 3.69
N THR A 446 28.76 12.10 3.41
CA THR A 446 29.23 11.30 2.27
C THR A 446 28.26 11.40 1.09
N PRO A 447 28.69 11.14 -0.16
CA PRO A 447 27.81 11.15 -1.31
C PRO A 447 26.57 10.26 -1.09
N GLY A 448 25.37 10.85 -1.19
CA GLY A 448 24.11 10.14 -1.01
C GLY A 448 23.72 9.79 0.43
N GLY A 449 24.52 10.15 1.43
CA GLY A 449 24.20 9.99 2.84
C GLY A 449 23.21 11.04 3.34
N ASP A 450 23.39 12.30 2.91
CA ASP A 450 22.51 13.41 3.28
C ASP A 450 21.35 13.51 2.29
N ARG A 451 20.13 13.51 2.81
CA ARG A 451 18.87 13.46 2.03
C ARG A 451 17.98 14.68 2.23
N GLY A 452 18.30 15.52 3.22
CA GLY A 452 17.62 16.77 3.56
C GLY A 452 18.42 17.57 4.57
N ASP A 453 17.90 18.70 5.00
CA ASP A 453 18.54 19.62 5.95
C ASP A 453 18.01 19.50 7.39
N CYS A 454 17.17 18.49 7.65
CA CYS A 454 16.69 18.19 8.99
C CYS A 454 17.82 17.59 9.87
N ALA A 455 17.79 17.89 11.16
CA ALA A 455 18.80 17.39 12.10
C ALA A 455 18.73 15.86 12.25
N GLN A 456 19.83 15.19 12.55
CA GLN A 456 19.89 13.74 12.74
C GLN A 456 19.12 13.24 13.97
N ASP A 457 18.84 14.12 14.91
CA ASP A 457 18.04 13.85 16.10
C ASP A 457 16.57 14.30 15.95
N SER A 458 16.16 14.74 14.75
CA SER A 458 14.78 15.09 14.42
C SER A 458 13.93 13.85 14.12
N GLY A 459 12.63 14.07 13.95
CA GLY A 459 11.69 13.04 13.47
C GLY A 459 11.27 12.02 14.51
N VAL A 460 11.67 12.15 15.78
CA VAL A 460 11.15 11.31 16.86
C VAL A 460 9.63 11.53 16.97
N PRO A 461 8.78 10.49 16.82
CA PRO A 461 7.33 10.67 16.68
C PRO A 461 6.69 11.50 17.78
N SER A 462 7.02 11.25 19.07
CA SER A 462 6.49 12.04 20.18
C SER A 462 6.82 13.54 20.11
N ASP A 463 7.99 13.87 19.56
CA ASP A 463 8.43 15.25 19.36
C ASP A 463 7.73 15.88 18.17
N VAL A 464 7.60 15.14 17.06
CA VAL A 464 6.88 15.56 15.86
C VAL A 464 5.42 15.84 16.17
N GLU A 465 4.73 14.94 16.91
CA GLU A 465 3.34 15.11 17.33
C GLU A 465 3.16 16.33 18.24
N SER A 466 4.11 16.59 19.14
CA SER A 466 4.04 17.72 20.06
C SER A 466 4.37 19.06 19.42
N GLN A 467 5.33 19.08 18.48
CA GLN A 467 5.81 20.30 17.82
C GLN A 467 4.93 20.72 16.64
N PHE A 468 4.38 19.74 15.89
CA PHE A 468 3.63 19.97 14.65
C PHE A 468 2.17 19.49 14.68
N PRO A 469 1.42 19.70 15.76
CA PRO A 469 0.05 19.18 15.91
C PRO A 469 -0.93 19.74 14.87
N ASN A 470 -0.58 20.81 14.19
CA ASN A 470 -1.40 21.46 13.18
C ASN A 470 -0.90 21.21 11.75
N ALA A 471 0.11 20.35 11.58
CA ALA A 471 0.61 19.98 10.27
C ALA A 471 -0.51 19.41 9.41
N LYS A 472 -0.51 19.77 8.14
CA LYS A 472 -1.46 19.30 7.15
C LYS A 472 -0.85 19.37 5.76
N VAL A 473 -1.31 18.49 4.91
CA VAL A 473 -1.06 18.57 3.46
C VAL A 473 -2.37 18.82 2.73
N VAL A 474 -2.29 19.54 1.60
CA VAL A 474 -3.42 19.75 0.69
C VAL A 474 -3.00 19.36 -0.71
N TRP A 475 -3.64 18.33 -1.26
CA TRP A 475 -3.54 18.00 -2.68
C TRP A 475 -4.76 18.54 -3.42
N SER A 476 -4.55 19.04 -4.62
CA SER A 476 -5.64 19.57 -5.44
C SER A 476 -5.35 19.46 -6.92
N ASN A 477 -6.36 19.72 -7.74
CA ASN A 477 -6.21 19.83 -9.18
C ASN A 477 -5.50 18.61 -9.81
N ILE A 478 -5.87 17.40 -9.36
CA ILE A 478 -5.35 16.14 -9.91
C ILE A 478 -5.75 16.03 -11.38
N ARG A 479 -4.76 15.75 -12.24
CA ARG A 479 -4.93 15.60 -13.68
C ARG A 479 -4.17 14.38 -14.18
N PHE A 480 -4.77 13.64 -15.09
CA PHE A 480 -4.16 12.47 -15.70
C PHE A 480 -4.49 12.39 -17.19
N GLY A 481 -3.52 12.04 -18.00
CA GLY A 481 -3.69 11.87 -19.44
C GLY A 481 -2.37 11.64 -20.17
N PRO A 482 -2.39 11.61 -21.53
CA PRO A 482 -1.20 11.46 -22.34
C PRO A 482 -0.13 12.51 -21.99
N ILE A 483 1.14 12.16 -22.13
CA ILE A 483 2.27 13.07 -21.85
C ILE A 483 2.11 14.39 -22.60
N GLY A 484 2.25 15.52 -21.86
CA GLY A 484 2.08 16.88 -22.36
C GLY A 484 0.64 17.37 -22.42
N SER A 485 -0.34 16.63 -21.86
CA SER A 485 -1.75 17.01 -21.92
C SER A 485 -2.28 17.68 -20.64
N THR A 486 -1.62 17.52 -19.50
CA THR A 486 -2.16 17.96 -18.21
C THR A 486 -1.75 19.39 -17.83
N VAL A 487 -0.66 19.88 -18.35
CA VAL A 487 -0.09 21.21 -18.07
C VAL A 487 0.32 21.91 -19.37
N LYS A 488 0.06 23.20 -19.46
CA LYS A 488 0.61 24.09 -20.50
C LYS A 488 1.63 25.01 -19.83
N VAL A 489 2.93 24.81 -20.12
CA VAL A 489 4.06 25.59 -19.61
C VAL A 489 5.04 25.90 -20.73
#